data_e6de6d479bdf0193592efbada5b75b82
#
_entry.id   e6de6d479bdf0193592efbada5b75b82
#
_cell.length_a   1.000
_cell.length_b   1.000
_cell.length_c   1.000
_cell.angle_alpha   90.00
_cell.angle_beta   90.00
_cell.angle_gamma   90.00
#
_symmetry.space_group_name_H-M   'P 1'
#
loop_
_entity.id
_entity.type
_entity.pdbx_description
1 polymer ?
#
loop_
_entity_poly.entity_id
_entity_poly.type
_entity_poly.pdbx_seq_one_letter_code
_entity_poly.pdbx_strand_id
1 'polypeptide(L)'
;EDLANFLNIPKEKTVKAVMLKEITEDGENFVMALIRGDLDVNSVKLKNAIGAKTELEMMTAEDCEKFGIVPGYAGSYEKKEGLKVVIDETVKYVRNFALGANKEEHHYINVNLEDIVYDMVSDIRNAREGDTAPDGKGTLKLAKGIEVGHIFKLGDKYSKALNATVLDENGKQQIMKMGCYGIGISRVM
;
A
#
# COMPACT_ATOMS: atom_id res chain seq x y z
N GLU A 1 -17.61 -6.85 -3.15
CA GLU A 1 -18.46 -8.06 -2.90
C GLU A 1 -19.74 -7.97 -3.73
N ASP A 2 -20.49 -6.90 -3.61
CA ASP A 2 -21.80 -6.73 -4.26
C ASP A 2 -21.70 -6.80 -5.79
N LEU A 3 -20.68 -6.15 -6.41
CA LEU A 3 -20.46 -6.22 -7.85
C LEU A 3 -20.17 -7.66 -8.33
N ALA A 4 -19.35 -8.42 -7.63
CA ALA A 4 -19.03 -9.79 -8.00
C ALA A 4 -20.26 -10.69 -7.93
N ASN A 5 -21.07 -10.51 -6.89
CA ASN A 5 -22.34 -11.23 -6.73
C ASN A 5 -23.34 -10.84 -7.82
N PHE A 6 -23.49 -9.54 -8.12
CA PHE A 6 -24.39 -9.05 -9.16
C PHE A 6 -24.02 -9.60 -10.55
N LEU A 7 -22.72 -9.62 -10.88
CA LEU A 7 -22.22 -10.14 -12.15
C LEU A 7 -22.10 -11.68 -12.17
N ASN A 8 -22.30 -12.35 -11.04
CA ASN A 8 -22.10 -13.79 -10.87
C ASN A 8 -20.69 -14.25 -11.32
N ILE A 9 -19.67 -13.50 -10.90
CA ILE A 9 -18.27 -13.77 -11.18
C ILE A 9 -17.46 -13.89 -9.87
N PRO A 10 -16.31 -14.60 -9.85
CA PRO A 10 -15.43 -14.62 -8.71
C PRO A 10 -14.89 -13.21 -8.38
N LYS A 11 -14.66 -12.92 -7.08
CA LYS A 11 -14.05 -11.63 -6.65
C LYS A 11 -12.69 -11.36 -7.31
N GLU A 12 -11.94 -12.40 -7.62
CA GLU A 12 -10.66 -12.35 -8.32
C GLU A 12 -10.78 -11.82 -9.76
N LYS A 13 -11.99 -11.79 -10.31
CA LYS A 13 -12.33 -11.21 -11.61
C LYS A 13 -12.78 -9.74 -11.52
N THR A 14 -12.64 -9.13 -10.36
CA THR A 14 -12.85 -7.70 -10.18
C THR A 14 -11.54 -7.01 -9.80
N VAL A 15 -11.42 -5.75 -10.16
CA VAL A 15 -10.34 -4.86 -9.70
C VAL A 15 -11.00 -3.69 -8.98
N LYS A 16 -10.47 -3.33 -7.84
CA LYS A 16 -10.94 -2.18 -7.06
C LYS A 16 -9.90 -1.08 -7.01
N ALA A 17 -10.34 0.16 -7.00
CA ALA A 17 -9.52 1.33 -6.82
C ALA A 17 -9.58 1.79 -5.36
N VAL A 18 -8.43 1.99 -4.73
CA VAL A 18 -8.29 2.60 -3.41
C VAL A 18 -7.64 3.97 -3.61
N MET A 19 -8.36 5.01 -3.21
CA MET A 19 -7.97 6.40 -3.39
C MET A 19 -7.29 6.91 -2.14
N LEU A 20 -6.01 7.30 -2.24
CA LEU A 20 -5.18 7.70 -1.12
C LEU A 20 -4.46 9.01 -1.42
N LYS A 21 -4.06 9.74 -0.38
CA LYS A 21 -3.23 10.93 -0.49
C LYS A 21 -2.15 10.95 0.58
N GLU A 22 -1.05 11.58 0.26
CA GLU A 22 0.02 11.98 1.17
C GLU A 22 -0.10 13.48 1.43
N ILE A 23 -0.07 13.87 2.69
CA ILE A 23 -0.03 15.28 3.10
C ILE A 23 1.41 15.62 3.49
N THR A 24 2.00 16.61 2.83
CA THR A 24 3.37 17.09 3.06
C THR A 24 3.37 18.59 3.35
N GLU A 25 4.50 19.14 3.78
CA GLU A 25 4.66 20.58 3.95
C GLU A 25 4.53 21.36 2.61
N ASP A 26 4.84 20.71 1.50
CA ASP A 26 4.80 21.28 0.16
C ASP A 26 3.43 21.13 -0.53
N GLY A 27 2.48 20.38 0.05
CA GLY A 27 1.14 20.13 -0.50
C GLY A 27 0.68 18.69 -0.40
N GLU A 28 -0.30 18.34 -1.21
CA GLU A 28 -0.90 16.99 -1.26
C GLU A 28 -0.44 16.22 -2.50
N ASN A 29 -0.10 14.95 -2.34
CA ASN A 29 0.20 14.02 -3.42
C ASN A 29 -0.90 12.95 -3.47
N PHE A 30 -1.53 12.77 -4.62
CA PHE A 30 -2.67 11.86 -4.77
C PHE A 30 -2.25 10.57 -5.47
N VAL A 31 -2.76 9.44 -4.99
CA VAL A 31 -2.49 8.13 -5.54
C VAL A 31 -3.76 7.27 -5.63
N MET A 32 -3.95 6.65 -6.78
CA MET A 32 -4.93 5.59 -6.99
C MET A 32 -4.21 4.25 -6.99
N ALA A 33 -4.55 3.37 -6.08
CA ALA A 33 -4.06 2.00 -6.04
C ALA A 33 -5.11 1.05 -6.63
N LEU A 34 -4.79 0.40 -7.74
CA LEU A 34 -5.63 -0.63 -8.36
C LEU A 34 -5.17 -2.00 -7.89
N ILE A 35 -6.09 -2.75 -7.31
CA ILE A 35 -5.79 -4.06 -6.74
C ILE A 35 -6.93 -5.04 -7.04
N ARG A 36 -6.62 -6.32 -7.14
CA ARG A 36 -7.62 -7.39 -7.32
C ARG A 36 -8.67 -7.34 -6.20
N GLY A 37 -9.94 -7.52 -6.55
CA GLY A 37 -11.07 -7.24 -5.65
C GLY A 37 -11.14 -8.07 -4.36
N ASP A 38 -10.49 -9.24 -4.34
CA ASP A 38 -10.37 -10.11 -3.17
C ASP A 38 -9.18 -9.75 -2.24
N LEU A 39 -8.30 -8.82 -2.65
CA LEU A 39 -7.08 -8.42 -1.93
C LEU A 39 -7.23 -7.04 -1.29
N ASP A 40 -6.39 -6.74 -0.31
CA ASP A 40 -6.34 -5.45 0.35
C ASP A 40 -4.97 -4.79 0.23
N VAL A 41 -4.98 -3.47 0.05
CA VAL A 41 -3.77 -2.66 -0.07
C VAL A 41 -3.06 -2.60 1.28
N ASN A 42 -1.76 -2.85 1.25
CA ASN A 42 -0.85 -2.58 2.35
C ASN A 42 -0.32 -1.14 2.21
N SER A 43 -0.75 -0.25 3.10
CA SER A 43 -0.37 1.16 3.06
C SER A 43 1.14 1.38 3.18
N VAL A 44 1.84 0.55 3.95
CA VAL A 44 3.30 0.64 4.12
C VAL A 44 4.03 0.25 2.83
N LYS A 45 3.61 -0.84 2.18
CA LYS A 45 4.18 -1.24 0.88
C LYS A 45 3.94 -0.16 -0.18
N LEU A 46 2.70 0.35 -0.26
CA LEU A 46 2.36 1.40 -1.22
C LEU A 46 3.16 2.68 -0.94
N LYS A 47 3.22 3.13 0.32
CA LYS A 47 4.04 4.26 0.75
C LYS A 47 5.49 4.13 0.28
N ASN A 48 6.11 2.98 0.55
CA ASN A 48 7.49 2.71 0.14
C ASN A 48 7.65 2.68 -1.39
N ALA A 49 6.70 2.07 -2.10
CA ALA A 49 6.74 1.96 -3.55
C ALA A 49 6.69 3.34 -4.25
N ILE A 50 5.90 4.27 -3.73
CA ILE A 50 5.79 5.63 -4.30
C ILE A 50 6.81 6.61 -3.74
N GLY A 51 7.58 6.23 -2.71
CA GLY A 51 8.56 7.08 -2.05
C GLY A 51 7.95 8.16 -1.15
N ALA A 52 6.73 7.93 -0.63
CA ALA A 52 6.04 8.87 0.24
C ALA A 52 6.76 9.03 1.59
N LYS A 53 6.82 10.24 2.11
CA LYS A 53 7.53 10.61 3.35
C LYS A 53 6.61 10.48 4.57
N THR A 54 5.33 10.80 4.41
CA THR A 54 4.33 10.76 5.48
C THR A 54 3.41 9.54 5.31
N GLU A 55 2.51 9.32 6.26
CA GLU A 55 1.51 8.25 6.14
C GLU A 55 0.47 8.62 5.06
N LEU A 56 -0.07 7.58 4.42
CA LEU A 56 -1.12 7.74 3.42
C LEU A 56 -2.49 7.73 4.09
N GLU A 57 -3.30 8.70 3.73
CA GLU A 57 -4.69 8.83 4.19
C GLU A 57 -5.66 8.57 3.03
N MET A 58 -6.90 8.22 3.35
CA MET A 58 -7.93 8.07 2.33
C MET A 58 -8.29 9.45 1.75
N MET A 59 -8.45 9.52 0.44
CA MET A 59 -8.98 10.71 -0.23
C MET A 59 -10.42 10.97 0.20
N THR A 60 -10.77 12.23 0.35
CA THR A 60 -12.16 12.66 0.54
C THR A 60 -12.94 12.59 -0.78
N ALA A 61 -14.27 12.72 -0.72
CA ALA A 61 -15.09 12.82 -1.92
C ALA A 61 -14.68 14.04 -2.78
N GLU A 62 -14.39 15.18 -2.14
CA GLU A 62 -13.92 16.42 -2.80
C GLU A 62 -12.56 16.20 -3.51
N ASP A 63 -11.65 15.43 -2.89
CA ASP A 63 -10.38 15.09 -3.53
C ASP A 63 -10.59 14.23 -4.79
N CYS A 64 -11.50 13.26 -4.73
CA CYS A 64 -11.85 12.43 -5.90
C CYS A 64 -12.48 13.27 -7.03
N GLU A 65 -13.33 14.23 -6.66
CA GLU A 65 -14.02 15.11 -7.61
C GLU A 65 -13.05 15.98 -8.42
N LYS A 66 -11.91 16.43 -7.83
CA LYS A 66 -10.84 17.15 -8.54
C LYS A 66 -10.34 16.39 -9.77
N PHE A 67 -10.41 15.07 -9.73
CA PHE A 67 -9.97 14.18 -10.81
C PHE A 67 -11.15 13.61 -11.65
N GLY A 68 -12.39 14.04 -11.40
CA GLY A 68 -13.58 13.49 -12.05
C GLY A 68 -13.78 12.00 -11.74
N ILE A 69 -13.43 11.59 -10.52
CA ILE A 69 -13.55 10.21 -10.04
C ILE A 69 -14.73 10.12 -9.09
N VAL A 70 -15.59 9.12 -9.31
CA VAL A 70 -16.72 8.85 -8.44
C VAL A 70 -16.32 7.79 -7.41
N PRO A 71 -16.30 8.10 -6.10
CA PRO A 71 -16.00 7.13 -5.05
C PRO A 71 -16.87 5.87 -5.16
N GLY A 72 -16.26 4.70 -5.02
CA GLY A 72 -16.94 3.42 -5.20
C GLY A 72 -17.03 2.92 -6.65
N TYR A 73 -16.88 3.82 -7.64
CA TYR A 73 -16.95 3.51 -9.07
C TYR A 73 -15.70 3.91 -9.84
N ALA A 74 -14.58 4.04 -9.14
CA ALA A 74 -13.33 4.54 -9.71
C ALA A 74 -12.65 3.55 -10.68
N GLY A 75 -12.09 4.10 -11.76
CA GLY A 75 -11.27 3.38 -12.73
C GLY A 75 -10.28 4.32 -13.42
N SER A 76 -9.20 3.76 -13.99
CA SER A 76 -8.11 4.52 -14.61
C SER A 76 -8.05 4.26 -16.10
N TYR A 77 -8.81 5.03 -16.88
CA TYR A 77 -8.90 4.89 -18.35
C TYR A 77 -8.19 6.02 -19.09
N GLU A 78 -7.82 7.08 -18.40
CA GLU A 78 -7.09 8.23 -18.94
C GLU A 78 -6.09 8.75 -17.92
N LYS A 79 -5.00 9.34 -18.40
CA LYS A 79 -4.02 9.99 -17.51
C LYS A 79 -4.64 11.26 -16.91
N LYS A 80 -4.57 11.36 -15.59
CA LYS A 80 -5.00 12.55 -14.86
C LYS A 80 -3.78 13.21 -14.23
N GLU A 81 -3.60 14.49 -14.54
CA GLU A 81 -2.49 15.27 -14.00
C GLU A 81 -2.62 15.38 -12.46
N GLY A 82 -1.50 15.18 -11.75
CA GLY A 82 -1.48 15.21 -10.28
C GLY A 82 -1.96 13.93 -9.60
N LEU A 83 -2.49 12.94 -10.34
CA LEU A 83 -2.88 11.64 -9.79
C LEU A 83 -1.91 10.54 -10.27
N LYS A 84 -1.20 9.93 -9.32
CA LYS A 84 -0.35 8.77 -9.58
C LYS A 84 -1.15 7.47 -9.51
N VAL A 85 -1.05 6.63 -10.53
CA VAL A 85 -1.75 5.35 -10.57
C VAL A 85 -0.76 4.21 -10.37
N VAL A 86 -0.98 3.41 -9.32
CA VAL A 86 -0.18 2.23 -8.98
C VAL A 86 -1.06 1.00 -9.09
N ILE A 87 -0.62 -0.02 -9.82
CA ILE A 87 -1.32 -1.29 -9.89
C ILE A 87 -0.56 -2.38 -9.11
N ASP A 88 -1.30 -3.22 -8.42
CA ASP A 88 -0.74 -4.41 -7.77
C ASP A 88 -0.30 -5.43 -8.83
N GLU A 89 0.82 -6.13 -8.57
CA GLU A 89 1.36 -7.13 -9.50
C GLU A 89 0.34 -8.21 -9.86
N THR A 90 -0.58 -8.55 -8.96
CA THR A 90 -1.61 -9.58 -9.22
C THR A 90 -2.59 -9.18 -10.32
N VAL A 91 -2.81 -7.89 -10.57
CA VAL A 91 -3.68 -7.40 -11.65
C VAL A 91 -3.16 -7.79 -13.03
N LYS A 92 -1.84 -7.91 -13.20
CA LYS A 92 -1.22 -8.33 -14.47
C LYS A 92 -1.69 -9.71 -14.96
N TYR A 93 -2.12 -10.55 -14.05
CA TYR A 93 -2.53 -11.93 -14.32
C TYR A 93 -4.06 -12.10 -14.41
N VAL A 94 -4.81 -11.02 -14.21
CA VAL A 94 -6.27 -11.04 -14.36
C VAL A 94 -6.65 -10.60 -15.78
N ARG A 95 -7.52 -11.35 -16.41
CA ARG A 95 -8.07 -11.05 -17.73
C ARG A 95 -9.58 -10.88 -17.61
N ASN A 96 -10.13 -9.99 -18.43
CA ASN A 96 -11.56 -9.71 -18.52
C ASN A 96 -12.17 -9.39 -17.15
N PHE A 97 -11.53 -8.49 -16.40
CA PHE A 97 -11.99 -8.08 -15.07
C PHE A 97 -13.08 -6.99 -15.15
N ALA A 98 -13.80 -6.81 -14.06
CA ALA A 98 -14.70 -5.68 -13.88
C ALA A 98 -14.00 -4.58 -13.07
N LEU A 99 -14.17 -3.32 -13.50
CA LEU A 99 -13.60 -2.13 -12.87
C LEU A 99 -14.60 -0.98 -12.95
N GLY A 100 -14.59 -0.05 -11.98
CA GLY A 100 -15.44 1.13 -11.97
C GLY A 100 -15.31 1.97 -13.24
N ALA A 101 -16.39 2.57 -13.70
CA ALA A 101 -16.46 3.34 -14.95
C ALA A 101 -16.36 4.86 -14.73
N ASN A 102 -15.96 5.33 -13.53
CA ASN A 102 -15.99 6.75 -13.10
C ASN A 102 -17.39 7.39 -13.26
N LYS A 103 -18.42 6.58 -13.16
CA LYS A 103 -19.81 7.00 -13.21
C LYS A 103 -20.60 6.19 -12.19
N GLU A 104 -21.46 6.88 -11.43
CA GLU A 104 -22.30 6.26 -10.40
C GLU A 104 -23.09 5.07 -10.96
N GLU A 105 -23.12 3.97 -10.22
CA GLU A 105 -23.77 2.70 -10.57
C GLU A 105 -23.27 2.03 -11.88
N HIS A 106 -22.14 2.47 -12.41
CA HIS A 106 -21.61 1.90 -13.66
C HIS A 106 -20.24 1.27 -13.44
N HIS A 107 -20.05 0.10 -14.07
CA HIS A 107 -18.78 -0.60 -14.17
C HIS A 107 -18.56 -1.06 -15.60
N TYR A 108 -17.31 -1.05 -16.03
CA TYR A 108 -16.91 -1.76 -17.24
C TYR A 108 -16.62 -3.22 -16.92
N ILE A 109 -16.96 -4.11 -17.82
CA ILE A 109 -16.63 -5.54 -17.80
C ILE A 109 -15.69 -5.86 -18.98
N ASN A 110 -15.03 -7.01 -18.90
CA ASN A 110 -14.03 -7.42 -19.89
C ASN A 110 -12.86 -6.44 -20.03
N VAL A 111 -12.54 -5.69 -18.98
CA VAL A 111 -11.39 -4.80 -18.93
C VAL A 111 -10.10 -5.64 -18.82
N ASN A 112 -9.07 -5.22 -19.50
CA ASN A 112 -7.75 -5.82 -19.46
C ASN A 112 -6.69 -4.76 -19.12
N LEU A 113 -5.46 -5.18 -18.91
CA LEU A 113 -4.38 -4.29 -18.51
C LEU A 113 -4.09 -3.19 -19.57
N GLU A 114 -4.27 -3.53 -20.84
CA GLU A 114 -4.12 -2.63 -21.99
C GLU A 114 -5.20 -1.55 -22.10
N ASP A 115 -6.33 -1.71 -21.41
CA ASP A 115 -7.45 -0.76 -21.40
C ASP A 115 -7.31 0.30 -20.30
N ILE A 116 -6.34 0.17 -19.41
CA ILE A 116 -6.15 1.06 -18.27
C ILE A 116 -4.80 1.79 -18.32
N VAL A 117 -4.76 2.98 -17.75
CA VAL A 117 -3.55 3.80 -17.65
C VAL A 117 -2.99 3.72 -16.25
N TYR A 118 -1.69 3.48 -16.13
CA TYR A 118 -1.00 3.41 -14.84
C TYR A 118 0.44 3.92 -14.96
N ASP A 119 1.01 4.35 -13.84
CA ASP A 119 2.37 4.88 -13.77
C ASP A 119 3.38 3.80 -13.37
N MET A 120 2.97 2.85 -12.54
CA MET A 120 3.85 1.79 -12.07
C MET A 120 3.09 0.54 -11.62
N VAL A 121 3.83 -0.56 -11.60
CA VAL A 121 3.42 -1.84 -11.02
C VAL A 121 4.28 -2.14 -9.81
N SER A 122 3.67 -2.56 -8.71
CA SER A 122 4.39 -2.95 -7.49
C SER A 122 3.59 -3.95 -6.68
N ASP A 123 4.27 -4.79 -5.87
CA ASP A 123 3.60 -5.59 -4.84
C ASP A 123 3.12 -4.66 -3.72
N ILE A 124 1.83 -4.38 -3.71
CA ILE A 124 1.19 -3.49 -2.73
C ILE A 124 0.11 -4.17 -1.90
N ARG A 125 -0.04 -5.49 -2.01
CA ARG A 125 -1.07 -6.24 -1.28
C ARG A 125 -0.62 -6.68 0.11
N ASN A 126 -1.57 -6.88 1.01
CA ASN A 126 -1.35 -7.63 2.24
C ASN A 126 -1.08 -9.11 1.95
N ALA A 127 -0.19 -9.72 2.75
CA ALA A 127 -0.04 -11.16 2.77
C ALA A 127 -1.29 -11.82 3.38
N ARG A 128 -1.65 -13.01 2.88
CA ARG A 128 -2.79 -13.78 3.37
C ARG A 128 -2.38 -15.19 3.75
N GLU A 129 -3.19 -15.82 4.58
CA GLU A 129 -3.07 -17.25 4.85
C GLU A 129 -3.20 -18.05 3.55
N GLY A 130 -2.32 -19.01 3.37
CA GLY A 130 -2.23 -19.81 2.14
C GLY A 130 -1.35 -19.22 1.03
N ASP A 131 -0.88 -17.97 1.15
CA ASP A 131 0.11 -17.41 0.23
C ASP A 131 1.40 -18.23 0.26
N THR A 132 2.09 -18.32 -0.87
CA THR A 132 3.41 -18.95 -0.93
C THR A 132 4.41 -18.15 -0.11
N ALA A 133 5.23 -18.85 0.69
CA ALA A 133 6.30 -18.21 1.44
C ALA A 133 7.35 -17.58 0.48
N PRO A 134 8.02 -16.47 0.87
CA PRO A 134 8.96 -15.76 0.00
C PRO A 134 10.13 -16.62 -0.52
N ASP A 135 10.48 -17.67 0.22
CA ASP A 135 11.52 -18.65 -0.17
C ASP A 135 11.01 -19.77 -1.09
N GLY A 136 9.72 -19.75 -1.44
CA GLY A 136 9.05 -20.76 -2.26
C GLY A 136 8.83 -22.10 -1.56
N LYS A 137 9.14 -22.23 -0.26
CA LYS A 137 9.10 -23.50 0.48
C LYS A 137 7.95 -23.56 1.49
N GLY A 138 6.73 -23.61 0.98
CA GLY A 138 5.55 -23.76 1.82
C GLY A 138 4.59 -22.59 1.71
N THR A 139 3.63 -22.54 2.62
CA THR A 139 2.55 -21.55 2.65
C THR A 139 2.53 -20.79 3.97
N LEU A 140 2.12 -19.53 3.91
CA LEU A 140 1.94 -18.68 5.07
C LEU A 140 0.73 -19.15 5.90
N LYS A 141 0.87 -19.10 7.22
CA LYS A 141 -0.23 -19.29 8.17
C LYS A 141 -0.38 -18.05 9.04
N LEU A 142 -1.62 -17.68 9.33
CA LEU A 142 -1.92 -16.64 10.29
C LEU A 142 -1.90 -17.24 11.71
N ALA A 143 -1.14 -16.61 12.61
CA ALA A 143 -1.10 -16.96 14.01
C ALA A 143 -1.24 -15.70 14.87
N LYS A 144 -2.00 -15.81 15.95
CA LYS A 144 -2.06 -14.76 16.98
C LYS A 144 -0.98 -15.05 18.02
N GLY A 145 -0.21 -14.04 18.38
CA GLY A 145 0.81 -14.13 19.41
C GLY A 145 0.67 -13.00 20.42
N ILE A 146 1.27 -13.20 21.60
CA ILE A 146 1.42 -12.13 22.60
C ILE A 146 2.83 -11.57 22.44
N GLU A 147 2.94 -10.26 22.19
CA GLU A 147 4.23 -9.58 22.14
C GLU A 147 4.78 -9.43 23.57
N VAL A 148 5.72 -10.26 23.91
CA VAL A 148 6.39 -10.24 25.22
C VAL A 148 7.63 -9.35 25.23
N GLY A 149 8.24 -9.12 24.09
CA GLY A 149 9.42 -8.27 23.92
C GLY A 149 9.52 -7.69 22.52
N HIS A 150 10.21 -6.57 22.38
CA HIS A 150 10.40 -5.89 21.11
C HIS A 150 11.83 -5.38 20.97
N ILE A 151 12.44 -5.58 19.80
CA ILE A 151 13.73 -5.02 19.43
C ILE A 151 13.48 -3.87 18.44
N PHE A 152 13.86 -2.65 18.86
CA PHE A 152 13.72 -1.47 18.04
C PHE A 152 15.07 -1.12 17.39
N LYS A 153 15.16 -1.17 16.07
CA LYS A 153 16.30 -0.69 15.30
C LYS A 153 16.12 0.80 15.03
N LEU A 154 16.62 1.64 15.93
CA LEU A 154 16.44 3.10 15.88
C LEU A 154 17.37 3.79 14.85
N GLY A 155 18.46 3.12 14.47
CA GLY A 155 19.45 3.68 13.54
C GLY A 155 20.06 4.97 14.08
N ASP A 156 20.03 6.04 13.30
CA ASP A 156 20.60 7.34 13.67
C ASP A 156 19.54 8.45 13.86
N LYS A 157 18.26 8.08 13.88
CA LYS A 157 17.13 9.03 13.97
C LYS A 157 17.25 10.00 15.15
N TYR A 158 17.51 9.47 16.35
CA TYR A 158 17.63 10.29 17.56
C TYR A 158 19.04 10.83 17.77
N SER A 159 20.06 10.04 17.46
CA SER A 159 21.45 10.46 17.62
C SER A 159 21.83 11.64 16.72
N LYS A 160 21.28 11.71 15.49
CA LYS A 160 21.42 12.91 14.64
C LYS A 160 20.79 14.14 15.27
N ALA A 161 19.56 14.03 15.75
CA ALA A 161 18.85 15.15 16.38
C ALA A 161 19.52 15.65 17.65
N LEU A 162 20.15 14.74 18.41
CA LEU A 162 20.86 15.04 19.66
C LEU A 162 22.35 15.36 19.43
N ASN A 163 22.84 15.31 18.21
CA ASN A 163 24.26 15.40 17.86
C ASN A 163 25.15 14.44 18.69
N ALA A 164 24.62 13.23 18.97
CA ALA A 164 25.31 12.19 19.73
C ALA A 164 26.31 11.46 18.83
N THR A 165 27.59 11.67 19.06
CA THR A 165 28.68 11.17 18.22
C THR A 165 29.70 10.39 19.04
N VAL A 166 30.44 9.52 18.34
CA VAL A 166 31.63 8.81 18.85
C VAL A 166 32.78 8.98 17.86
N LEU A 167 34.01 8.79 18.32
CA LEU A 167 35.15 8.68 17.43
C LEU A 167 35.35 7.24 16.99
N ASP A 168 35.53 7.02 15.70
CA ASP A 168 35.94 5.71 15.17
C ASP A 168 37.42 5.42 15.44
N GLU A 169 37.89 4.27 15.08
CA GLU A 169 39.27 3.80 15.28
C GLU A 169 40.32 4.68 14.57
N ASN A 170 39.90 5.53 13.63
CA ASN A 170 40.77 6.51 12.93
C ASN A 170 40.62 7.92 13.52
N GLY A 171 39.92 8.08 14.65
CA GLY A 171 39.65 9.38 15.27
C GLY A 171 38.60 10.23 14.54
N LYS A 172 37.89 9.68 13.56
CA LYS A 172 36.86 10.42 12.83
C LYS A 172 35.51 10.32 13.56
N GLN A 173 34.84 11.45 13.65
CA GLN A 173 33.56 11.59 14.30
C GLN A 173 32.46 10.86 13.48
N GLN A 174 31.70 9.98 14.14
CA GLN A 174 30.59 9.19 13.57
C GLN A 174 29.33 9.37 14.41
N ILE A 175 28.19 9.47 13.76
CA ILE A 175 26.89 9.48 14.43
C ILE A 175 26.63 8.08 15.03
N MET A 176 26.24 8.03 16.32
CA MET A 176 25.94 6.78 17.01
C MET A 176 24.77 6.05 16.37
N LYS A 177 24.90 4.73 16.20
CA LYS A 177 23.80 3.85 15.84
C LYS A 177 23.13 3.35 17.12
N MET A 178 21.81 3.46 17.17
CA MET A 178 21.03 3.16 18.38
C MET A 178 20.10 1.96 18.16
N GLY A 179 19.89 1.20 19.23
CA GLY A 179 18.87 0.19 19.36
C GLY A 179 18.16 0.34 20.72
N CYS A 180 16.95 -0.16 20.80
CA CYS A 180 16.21 -0.22 22.04
C CYS A 180 15.62 -1.63 22.20
N TYR A 181 15.67 -2.17 23.41
CA TYR A 181 15.29 -3.55 23.71
C TYR A 181 14.29 -3.54 24.88
N GLY A 182 13.04 -3.82 24.58
CA GLY A 182 11.94 -3.78 25.54
C GLY A 182 11.40 -5.17 25.89
N ILE A 183 11.08 -5.41 27.14
CA ILE A 183 10.38 -6.60 27.62
C ILE A 183 9.18 -6.16 28.47
N GLY A 184 7.99 -6.67 28.12
CA GLY A 184 6.76 -6.41 28.85
C GLY A 184 6.61 -7.42 30.00
N ILE A 185 7.10 -7.10 31.18
CA ILE A 185 7.11 -8.03 32.35
C ILE A 185 5.70 -8.55 32.63
N SER A 186 4.70 -7.70 32.66
CA SER A 186 3.31 -8.08 32.88
C SER A 186 2.69 -8.95 31.78
N ARG A 187 3.30 -8.96 30.57
CA ARG A 187 2.86 -9.83 29.45
C ARG A 187 3.55 -11.19 29.48
N VAL A 188 4.68 -11.30 30.19
CA VAL A 188 5.41 -12.57 30.38
C VAL A 188 4.83 -13.39 31.52
N MET A 189 4.24 -12.72 32.52
CA MET A 189 3.55 -13.35 33.66
C MET A 189 2.19 -13.90 33.27
#